data_7ab76a17e61196e24e315f135b1a16d1
#
_entry.id   7ab76a17e61196e24e315f135b1a16d1
#
_cell.length_a   1.000
_cell.length_b   1.000
_cell.length_c   1.000
_cell.angle_alpha   90.00
_cell.angle_beta   90.00
_cell.angle_gamma   90.00
#
_symmetry.space_group_name_H-M   'P 1'
#
loop_
_entity.id
_entity.type
_entity.pdbx_description
1 polymer ?
#
loop_
_entity_poly.entity_id
_entity_poly.type
_entity_poly.pdbx_seq_one_letter_code
_entity_poly.pdbx_strand_id
1 'polypeptide(L)'
;VLATNKTVCTVSVIHSQIEDPEAVIRALSSTLELEESEVRKKVEKVSSMERIKTNVEKETGDKIREMNLAGVKVDEDFKRYYPYEELASKVLGFTGGDNQGIIGLEVKYEDYLKGENGKILSTTDARGVELEGIAEDRIEPSAGNTLQISIDYNIQKYAQQMAQKVMEEKQADKVAIILMNPQNGEIYAMVNWPEFNLNEPFELPEGVSASSEEEKQELLNQMWRNGCINDTYEPGSTFKIITSSACLEEGVVDLDDTFVCPGYKIVEDRRIRCHKVGGHGAETFVEGVQNSCNPVFMEIGLRLGAERFCDYFEQFGLMEKTGVDLPGEAGTIMHRLEDIGEVELATMTFGQAFQVTPVQMAATVSSLINGGKRVTPHFAVSVQDGESGRTIKTFSDKQGKRIVSEETSKTMQKILESVVSEGSGKNAYIEGYSIG
;
A
#
# COMPACT_ATOMS: atom_id res chain seq x y z
N VAL A 1 -2.78 -17.37 -5.57
CA VAL A 1 -1.39 -16.91 -5.70
C VAL A 1 -1.41 -15.56 -6.40
N LEU A 2 -0.90 -14.50 -5.71
CA LEU A 2 -0.89 -13.13 -6.24
C LEU A 2 0.45 -12.76 -6.89
N ALA A 3 1.52 -13.41 -6.47
CA ALA A 3 2.85 -13.27 -7.04
C ALA A 3 3.56 -14.62 -7.01
N THR A 4 4.31 -14.95 -8.05
CA THR A 4 5.05 -16.21 -8.19
C THR A 4 6.32 -15.99 -9.01
N ASN A 5 7.17 -16.99 -9.11
CA ASN A 5 8.33 -16.94 -9.98
C ASN A 5 8.03 -17.67 -11.29
N LYS A 6 8.44 -17.09 -12.41
CA LYS A 6 8.42 -17.71 -13.75
C LYS A 6 9.85 -17.99 -14.17
N THR A 7 10.11 -19.19 -14.66
CA THR A 7 11.42 -19.53 -15.22
C THR A 7 11.65 -18.75 -16.51
N VAL A 8 12.78 -18.09 -16.59
CA VAL A 8 13.26 -17.34 -17.74
C VAL A 8 14.70 -17.71 -18.03
N CYS A 9 15.29 -17.16 -19.07
CA CYS A 9 16.70 -17.36 -19.41
C CYS A 9 17.44 -16.02 -19.50
N THR A 10 18.70 -16.03 -19.10
CA THR A 10 19.66 -14.97 -19.39
C THR A 10 20.61 -15.44 -20.48
N VAL A 11 20.66 -14.71 -21.60
CA VAL A 11 21.56 -14.97 -22.72
C VAL A 11 22.78 -14.08 -22.60
N SER A 12 23.96 -14.70 -22.59
CA SER A 12 25.26 -14.04 -22.48
C SER A 12 26.22 -14.57 -23.56
N VAL A 13 27.28 -13.81 -23.84
CA VAL A 13 28.35 -14.22 -24.73
C VAL A 13 29.69 -14.13 -24.04
N ILE A 14 30.59 -15.07 -24.34
CA ILE A 14 31.97 -15.12 -23.88
C ILE A 14 32.86 -14.87 -25.11
N HIS A 15 33.38 -13.66 -25.23
CA HIS A 15 34.11 -13.19 -26.41
C HIS A 15 35.24 -14.15 -26.84
N SER A 16 36.02 -14.66 -25.90
CA SER A 16 37.15 -15.58 -26.18
C SER A 16 36.75 -16.94 -26.74
N GLN A 17 35.46 -17.32 -26.66
CA GLN A 17 34.92 -18.62 -27.14
C GLN A 17 34.12 -18.48 -28.42
N ILE A 18 33.89 -17.27 -28.95
CA ILE A 18 33.15 -17.04 -30.17
C ILE A 18 34.04 -17.39 -31.38
N GLU A 19 33.62 -18.37 -32.17
CA GLU A 19 34.32 -18.80 -33.40
C GLU A 19 33.85 -18.01 -34.63
N ASP A 20 32.55 -17.76 -34.76
CA ASP A 20 31.93 -16.98 -35.84
C ASP A 20 31.06 -15.85 -35.30
N PRO A 21 31.61 -14.64 -35.10
CA PRO A 21 30.86 -13.50 -34.59
C PRO A 21 29.66 -13.12 -35.42
N GLU A 22 29.74 -13.23 -36.76
CA GLU A 22 28.65 -12.85 -37.65
C GLU A 22 27.47 -13.81 -37.56
N ALA A 23 27.75 -15.12 -37.39
CA ALA A 23 26.70 -16.11 -37.16
C ALA A 23 26.01 -15.88 -35.82
N VAL A 24 26.77 -15.60 -34.75
CA VAL A 24 26.23 -15.31 -33.42
C VAL A 24 25.36 -14.03 -33.44
N ILE A 25 25.86 -12.95 -34.07
CA ILE A 25 25.14 -11.68 -34.16
C ILE A 25 23.78 -11.87 -34.85
N ARG A 26 23.79 -12.51 -36.05
CA ARG A 26 22.56 -12.75 -36.83
C ARG A 26 21.57 -13.65 -36.07
N ALA A 27 22.05 -14.73 -35.48
CA ALA A 27 21.19 -15.65 -34.71
C ALA A 27 20.55 -15.00 -33.52
N LEU A 28 21.33 -14.27 -32.69
CA LEU A 28 20.84 -13.64 -31.48
C LEU A 28 19.94 -12.44 -31.80
N SER A 29 20.28 -11.57 -32.77
CA SER A 29 19.43 -10.45 -33.15
C SER A 29 18.07 -10.92 -33.68
N SER A 30 18.05 -11.94 -34.54
CA SER A 30 16.82 -12.49 -35.08
C SER A 30 15.96 -13.21 -34.04
N THR A 31 16.57 -14.00 -33.15
CA THR A 31 15.82 -14.82 -32.18
C THR A 31 15.36 -14.02 -30.97
N LEU A 32 16.12 -12.99 -30.56
CA LEU A 32 15.80 -12.13 -29.42
C LEU A 32 15.08 -10.84 -29.82
N GLU A 33 14.84 -10.63 -31.13
CA GLU A 33 14.23 -9.40 -31.66
C GLU A 33 14.96 -8.13 -31.20
N LEU A 34 16.31 -8.16 -31.36
CA LEU A 34 17.19 -7.05 -31.01
C LEU A 34 17.82 -6.44 -32.27
N GLU A 35 18.10 -5.14 -32.22
CA GLU A 35 18.84 -4.46 -33.27
C GLU A 35 20.25 -5.07 -33.43
N GLU A 36 20.61 -5.45 -34.67
CA GLU A 36 21.91 -6.07 -34.96
C GLU A 36 23.10 -5.25 -34.48
N SER A 37 23.01 -3.93 -34.55
CA SER A 37 24.03 -3.01 -34.09
C SER A 37 24.28 -3.07 -32.58
N GLU A 38 23.25 -3.34 -31.78
CA GLU A 38 23.36 -3.48 -30.32
C GLU A 38 23.99 -4.83 -29.95
N VAL A 39 23.52 -5.91 -30.60
CA VAL A 39 24.07 -7.25 -30.39
C VAL A 39 25.55 -7.27 -30.81
N ARG A 40 25.91 -6.67 -31.96
CA ARG A 40 27.28 -6.55 -32.46
C ARG A 40 28.20 -5.86 -31.44
N LYS A 41 27.77 -4.75 -30.88
CA LYS A 41 28.51 -4.01 -29.86
C LYS A 41 28.91 -4.87 -28.66
N LYS A 42 28.00 -5.76 -28.24
CA LYS A 42 28.20 -6.67 -27.09
C LYS A 42 29.06 -7.88 -27.47
N VAL A 43 28.84 -8.47 -28.65
CA VAL A 43 29.57 -9.63 -29.16
C VAL A 43 31.04 -9.28 -29.45
N GLU A 44 31.31 -8.12 -30.03
CA GLU A 44 32.65 -7.67 -30.39
C GLU A 44 33.44 -7.09 -29.19
N LYS A 45 32.75 -6.83 -28.06
CA LYS A 45 33.39 -6.31 -26.86
C LYS A 45 34.31 -7.37 -26.23
N VAL A 46 35.60 -7.03 -26.11
CA VAL A 46 36.58 -7.90 -25.45
C VAL A 46 36.35 -7.89 -23.93
N SER A 47 35.63 -8.89 -23.46
CA SER A 47 35.31 -9.09 -22.04
C SER A 47 35.23 -10.59 -21.74
N SER A 48 35.29 -10.93 -20.44
CA SER A 48 35.15 -12.32 -20.00
C SER A 48 33.73 -12.86 -20.24
N MET A 49 32.72 -12.00 -20.11
CA MET A 49 31.32 -12.33 -20.38
C MET A 49 30.53 -11.01 -20.57
N GLU A 50 29.67 -10.95 -21.59
CA GLU A 50 28.74 -9.86 -21.81
C GLU A 50 27.31 -10.39 -21.87
N ARG A 51 26.43 -9.75 -21.11
CA ARG A 51 25.02 -10.09 -21.07
C ARG A 51 24.30 -9.47 -22.28
N ILE A 52 23.70 -10.30 -23.13
CA ILE A 52 22.96 -9.86 -24.32
C ILE A 52 21.55 -9.43 -23.91
N LYS A 53 20.78 -10.34 -23.30
CA LYS A 53 19.40 -10.10 -22.86
C LYS A 53 19.07 -10.94 -21.63
N THR A 54 18.38 -10.34 -20.68
CA THR A 54 17.80 -11.01 -19.50
C THR A 54 16.32 -11.23 -19.70
N ASN A 55 15.68 -12.02 -18.83
CA ASN A 55 14.24 -12.26 -18.85
C ASN A 55 13.73 -12.82 -20.21
N VAL A 56 14.55 -13.59 -20.89
CA VAL A 56 14.17 -14.28 -22.12
C VAL A 56 13.26 -15.46 -21.77
N GLU A 57 12.15 -15.59 -22.48
CA GLU A 57 11.23 -16.72 -22.28
C GLU A 57 11.96 -18.05 -22.45
N LYS A 58 11.63 -19.05 -21.61
CA LYS A 58 12.34 -20.33 -21.59
C LYS A 58 12.40 -20.99 -22.96
N GLU A 59 11.29 -20.99 -23.70
CA GLU A 59 11.21 -21.57 -25.06
C GLU A 59 12.18 -20.92 -26.05
N THR A 60 12.37 -19.59 -25.94
CA THR A 60 13.34 -18.85 -26.76
C THR A 60 14.78 -19.17 -26.32
N GLY A 61 15.02 -19.27 -25.01
CA GLY A 61 16.32 -19.70 -24.47
C GLY A 61 16.69 -21.11 -24.93
N ASP A 62 15.75 -22.05 -24.92
CA ASP A 62 15.96 -23.42 -25.36
C ASP A 62 16.27 -23.46 -26.89
N LYS A 63 15.58 -22.67 -27.71
CA LYS A 63 15.92 -22.52 -29.14
C LYS A 63 17.36 -22.05 -29.37
N ILE A 64 17.82 -21.08 -28.54
CA ILE A 64 19.20 -20.59 -28.66
C ILE A 64 20.21 -21.67 -28.24
N ARG A 65 19.92 -22.46 -27.19
CA ARG A 65 20.76 -23.62 -26.80
C ARG A 65 20.88 -24.66 -27.89
N GLU A 66 19.78 -24.97 -28.56
CA GLU A 66 19.75 -25.94 -29.68
C GLU A 66 20.61 -25.50 -30.87
N MET A 67 20.84 -24.19 -31.06
CA MET A 67 21.71 -23.67 -32.11
C MET A 67 23.19 -23.99 -31.90
N ASN A 68 23.61 -24.41 -30.70
CA ASN A 68 24.97 -24.77 -30.33
C ASN A 68 26.04 -23.76 -30.81
N LEU A 69 25.79 -22.47 -30.59
CA LEU A 69 26.68 -21.40 -31.03
C LEU A 69 27.84 -21.29 -30.06
N ALA A 70 29.09 -21.46 -30.54
CA ALA A 70 30.29 -21.31 -29.74
C ALA A 70 30.36 -19.92 -29.08
N GLY A 71 30.61 -19.88 -27.79
CA GLY A 71 30.69 -18.66 -27.00
C GLY A 71 29.35 -18.04 -26.58
N VAL A 72 28.21 -18.68 -26.92
CA VAL A 72 26.89 -18.26 -26.43
C VAL A 72 26.50 -19.12 -25.23
N LYS A 73 26.17 -18.46 -24.14
CA LYS A 73 25.73 -19.09 -22.89
C LYS A 73 24.28 -18.71 -22.62
N VAL A 74 23.47 -19.71 -22.23
CA VAL A 74 22.06 -19.51 -21.86
C VAL A 74 21.85 -20.12 -20.48
N ASP A 75 21.80 -19.28 -19.48
CA ASP A 75 21.57 -19.66 -18.09
C ASP A 75 20.08 -19.59 -17.76
N GLU A 76 19.58 -20.56 -16.97
CA GLU A 76 18.24 -20.44 -16.38
C GLU A 76 18.24 -19.40 -15.28
N ASP A 77 17.16 -18.64 -15.21
CA ASP A 77 16.94 -17.58 -14.26
C ASP A 77 15.45 -17.53 -13.88
N PHE A 78 15.10 -16.72 -12.92
CA PHE A 78 13.72 -16.56 -12.47
C PHE A 78 13.33 -15.09 -12.51
N LYS A 79 12.16 -14.81 -13.08
CA LYS A 79 11.52 -13.48 -13.03
C LYS A 79 10.30 -13.54 -12.13
N ARG A 80 10.11 -12.54 -11.32
CA ARG A 80 8.87 -12.36 -10.57
C ARG A 80 7.72 -12.10 -11.52
N TYR A 81 6.60 -12.77 -11.31
CA TYR A 81 5.42 -12.72 -12.15
C TYR A 81 4.15 -12.53 -11.32
N TYR A 82 3.30 -11.64 -11.77
CA TYR A 82 2.06 -11.23 -11.11
C TYR A 82 0.87 -11.63 -11.99
N PRO A 83 0.18 -12.76 -11.69
CA PRO A 83 -0.86 -13.32 -12.56
C PRO A 83 -2.06 -12.42 -12.78
N TYR A 84 -2.26 -11.44 -11.91
CA TYR A 84 -3.39 -10.51 -11.95
C TYR A 84 -2.98 -9.07 -12.28
N GLU A 85 -1.78 -8.90 -12.79
CA GLU A 85 -1.26 -7.66 -13.35
C GLU A 85 -1.44 -6.44 -12.41
N GLU A 86 -2.59 -5.77 -12.46
CA GLU A 86 -2.86 -4.53 -11.72
C GLU A 86 -3.43 -4.77 -10.31
N LEU A 87 -3.73 -6.03 -9.93
CA LEU A 87 -4.41 -6.29 -8.67
C LEU A 87 -3.53 -5.92 -7.47
N ALA A 88 -3.99 -4.95 -6.66
CA ALA A 88 -3.28 -4.47 -5.47
C ALA A 88 -1.84 -4.05 -5.76
N SER A 89 -1.58 -3.43 -6.91
CA SER A 89 -0.22 -3.16 -7.41
C SER A 89 0.62 -2.35 -6.43
N LYS A 90 0.04 -1.36 -5.78
CA LYS A 90 0.74 -0.48 -4.82
C LYS A 90 0.89 -1.09 -3.42
N VAL A 91 0.27 -2.25 -3.18
CA VAL A 91 0.43 -3.06 -1.97
C VAL A 91 1.43 -4.16 -2.19
N LEU A 92 1.23 -5.00 -3.22
CA LEU A 92 2.14 -6.09 -3.53
C LEU A 92 3.53 -5.53 -3.83
N GLY A 93 3.59 -4.51 -4.68
CA GLY A 93 4.85 -3.99 -5.16
C GLY A 93 5.48 -4.91 -6.21
N PHE A 94 6.69 -4.61 -6.61
CA PHE A 94 7.41 -5.33 -7.65
C PHE A 94 8.90 -5.44 -7.34
N THR A 95 9.58 -6.32 -8.08
CA THR A 95 11.02 -6.52 -8.01
C THR A 95 11.74 -5.88 -9.19
N GLY A 96 12.98 -5.48 -8.97
CA GLY A 96 13.89 -5.02 -10.03
C GLY A 96 14.43 -6.14 -10.90
N GLY A 97 15.33 -5.78 -11.84
CA GLY A 97 15.93 -6.72 -12.78
C GLY A 97 16.84 -7.80 -12.15
N ASP A 98 17.24 -7.62 -10.92
CA ASP A 98 18.02 -8.56 -10.09
C ASP A 98 17.16 -9.28 -9.05
N ASN A 99 15.84 -9.26 -9.23
CA ASN A 99 14.82 -9.81 -8.32
C ASN A 99 14.82 -9.21 -6.91
N GLN A 100 15.43 -8.03 -6.72
CA GLN A 100 15.34 -7.29 -5.47
C GLN A 100 14.03 -6.53 -5.38
N GLY A 101 13.33 -6.60 -4.24
CA GLY A 101 12.11 -5.84 -3.99
C GLY A 101 12.34 -4.33 -4.06
N ILE A 102 11.48 -3.60 -4.78
CA ILE A 102 11.60 -2.14 -4.96
C ILE A 102 10.57 -1.40 -4.10
N ILE A 103 9.31 -1.80 -4.13
CA ILE A 103 8.23 -1.20 -3.35
C ILE A 103 7.32 -2.29 -2.74
N GLY A 104 6.39 -1.89 -1.89
CA GLY A 104 5.31 -2.73 -1.37
C GLY A 104 5.78 -3.85 -0.46
N LEU A 105 5.04 -4.94 -0.47
CA LEU A 105 5.34 -6.14 0.31
C LEU A 105 6.59 -6.86 -0.22
N GLU A 106 6.89 -6.76 -1.52
CA GLU A 106 8.10 -7.36 -2.11
C GLU A 106 9.37 -6.82 -1.44
N VAL A 107 9.48 -5.51 -1.23
CA VAL A 107 10.63 -4.94 -0.51
C VAL A 107 10.55 -5.15 0.99
N LYS A 108 9.34 -5.08 1.57
CA LYS A 108 9.15 -5.21 3.03
C LYS A 108 9.51 -6.58 3.56
N TYR A 109 9.21 -7.61 2.78
CA TYR A 109 9.41 -9.00 3.14
C TYR A 109 10.50 -9.69 2.29
N GLU A 110 11.38 -8.91 1.67
CA GLU A 110 12.46 -9.44 0.82
C GLU A 110 13.29 -10.51 1.52
N ASP A 111 13.66 -10.34 2.79
CA ASP A 111 14.43 -11.30 3.58
C ASP A 111 13.77 -12.70 3.68
N TYR A 112 12.45 -12.77 3.50
CA TYR A 112 11.72 -14.04 3.46
C TYR A 112 11.46 -14.53 2.03
N LEU A 113 11.16 -13.61 1.11
CA LEU A 113 10.75 -13.93 -0.25
C LEU A 113 11.93 -14.27 -1.16
N LYS A 114 13.10 -13.66 -0.89
CA LYS A 114 14.31 -13.90 -1.66
C LYS A 114 14.94 -15.22 -1.26
N GLY A 115 15.14 -16.09 -2.25
CA GLY A 115 15.95 -17.30 -2.08
C GLY A 115 17.44 -17.01 -2.13
N GLU A 116 18.25 -18.05 -2.05
CA GLU A 116 19.68 -17.96 -2.24
C GLU A 116 20.05 -18.43 -3.65
N ASN A 117 20.84 -17.62 -4.35
CA ASN A 117 21.32 -17.97 -5.69
C ASN A 117 22.28 -19.16 -5.61
N GLY A 118 22.09 -20.14 -6.49
CA GLY A 118 23.06 -21.21 -6.70
C GLY A 118 24.39 -20.66 -7.21
N LYS A 119 25.46 -21.43 -7.03
CA LYS A 119 26.80 -21.11 -7.52
C LYS A 119 27.36 -22.31 -8.27
N ILE A 120 27.92 -22.06 -9.43
CA ILE A 120 28.70 -23.06 -10.19
C ILE A 120 30.13 -22.58 -10.18
N LEU A 121 31.00 -23.38 -9.57
CA LEU A 121 32.44 -23.15 -9.56
C LEU A 121 33.07 -24.05 -10.61
N SER A 122 33.38 -23.48 -11.77
CA SER A 122 34.12 -24.17 -12.82
C SER A 122 35.61 -23.81 -12.80
N THR A 123 36.46 -24.75 -13.12
CA THR A 123 37.88 -24.49 -13.29
C THR A 123 38.16 -24.15 -14.74
N THR A 124 38.70 -22.95 -14.99
CA THR A 124 39.02 -22.47 -16.33
C THR A 124 40.53 -22.40 -16.57
N ASP A 125 40.93 -22.52 -17.82
CA ASP A 125 42.31 -22.23 -18.24
C ASP A 125 42.59 -20.70 -18.20
N ALA A 126 43.83 -20.30 -18.51
CA ALA A 126 44.23 -18.91 -18.55
C ALA A 126 43.51 -18.05 -19.60
N ARG A 127 42.71 -18.65 -20.48
CA ARG A 127 41.87 -17.99 -21.49
C ARG A 127 40.41 -17.94 -21.08
N GLY A 128 40.04 -18.49 -19.90
CA GLY A 128 38.67 -18.54 -19.44
C GLY A 128 37.83 -19.68 -20.03
N VAL A 129 38.47 -20.68 -20.67
CA VAL A 129 37.79 -21.86 -21.20
C VAL A 129 37.70 -22.91 -20.11
N GLU A 130 36.51 -23.47 -19.90
CA GLU A 130 36.30 -24.55 -18.92
C GLU A 130 37.13 -25.79 -19.29
N LEU A 131 37.80 -26.35 -18.28
CA LEU A 131 38.61 -27.55 -18.45
C LEU A 131 37.70 -28.77 -18.41
N GLU A 132 37.61 -29.47 -19.53
CA GLU A 132 36.84 -30.73 -19.63
C GLU A 132 37.35 -31.77 -18.63
N GLY A 133 36.44 -32.40 -17.89
CA GLY A 133 36.74 -33.50 -16.98
C GLY A 133 37.15 -33.15 -15.57
N ILE A 134 37.17 -31.87 -15.16
CA ILE A 134 37.28 -31.44 -13.78
C ILE A 134 35.87 -31.29 -13.21
N ALA A 135 35.63 -31.89 -12.02
CA ALA A 135 34.33 -31.82 -11.37
C ALA A 135 33.96 -30.36 -11.06
N GLU A 136 32.79 -29.92 -11.56
CA GLU A 136 32.19 -28.68 -11.17
C GLU A 136 31.63 -28.78 -9.74
N ASP A 137 32.03 -27.86 -8.86
CA ASP A 137 31.38 -27.71 -7.55
C ASP A 137 30.10 -26.90 -7.74
N ARG A 138 28.95 -27.55 -7.59
CA ARG A 138 27.64 -26.94 -7.78
C ARG A 138 26.91 -26.79 -6.45
N ILE A 139 26.60 -25.55 -6.09
CA ILE A 139 25.71 -25.23 -4.98
C ILE A 139 24.36 -24.94 -5.60
N GLU A 140 23.37 -25.79 -5.30
CA GLU A 140 22.00 -25.58 -5.81
C GLU A 140 21.38 -24.33 -5.19
N PRO A 141 20.54 -23.59 -5.93
CA PRO A 141 19.80 -22.46 -5.37
C PRO A 141 18.77 -22.96 -4.35
N SER A 142 18.54 -22.17 -3.30
CA SER A 142 17.44 -22.41 -2.37
C SER A 142 16.25 -21.50 -2.68
N ALA A 143 15.04 -22.07 -2.66
CA ALA A 143 13.82 -21.31 -2.91
C ALA A 143 13.56 -20.31 -1.78
N GLY A 144 13.03 -19.13 -2.14
CA GLY A 144 12.47 -18.20 -1.17
C GLY A 144 11.18 -18.73 -0.55
N ASN A 145 10.82 -18.19 0.60
CA ASN A 145 9.63 -18.58 1.32
C ASN A 145 8.35 -17.99 0.70
N THR A 146 7.21 -18.53 1.10
CA THR A 146 5.90 -18.02 0.70
C THR A 146 5.33 -17.14 1.80
N LEU A 147 4.99 -15.90 1.49
CA LEU A 147 4.27 -14.99 2.37
C LEU A 147 2.77 -15.16 2.15
N GLN A 148 2.06 -15.55 3.20
CA GLN A 148 0.60 -15.53 3.23
C GLN A 148 0.12 -14.18 3.73
N ILE A 149 -0.78 -13.55 3.00
CA ILE A 149 -1.32 -12.23 3.31
C ILE A 149 -2.84 -12.24 3.47
N SER A 150 -3.36 -11.21 4.13
CA SER A 150 -4.79 -11.06 4.47
C SER A 150 -5.66 -10.60 3.30
N ILE A 151 -5.07 -10.12 2.18
CA ILE A 151 -5.86 -9.68 1.03
C ILE A 151 -6.76 -10.82 0.54
N ASP A 152 -8.07 -10.54 0.50
CA ASP A 152 -9.02 -11.38 -0.18
C ASP A 152 -9.13 -10.97 -1.65
N TYR A 153 -8.87 -11.91 -2.55
CA TYR A 153 -8.89 -11.65 -3.99
C TYR A 153 -10.21 -11.06 -4.50
N ASN A 154 -11.33 -11.62 -4.03
CA ASN A 154 -12.66 -11.19 -4.51
C ASN A 154 -13.00 -9.80 -3.98
N ILE A 155 -12.71 -9.55 -2.71
CA ILE A 155 -12.93 -8.25 -2.07
C ILE A 155 -12.05 -7.19 -2.74
N GLN A 156 -10.76 -7.46 -2.93
CA GLN A 156 -9.83 -6.54 -3.59
C GLN A 156 -10.26 -6.22 -5.02
N LYS A 157 -10.59 -7.25 -5.80
CA LYS A 157 -11.03 -7.08 -7.20
C LYS A 157 -12.31 -6.27 -7.30
N TYR A 158 -13.30 -6.57 -6.45
CA TYR A 158 -14.55 -5.81 -6.42
C TYR A 158 -14.33 -4.36 -6.00
N ALA A 159 -13.50 -4.12 -4.99
CA ALA A 159 -13.14 -2.78 -4.55
C ALA A 159 -12.45 -1.96 -5.66
N GLN A 160 -11.54 -2.59 -6.44
CA GLN A 160 -10.92 -1.93 -7.60
C GLN A 160 -11.94 -1.55 -8.69
N GLN A 161 -12.86 -2.47 -9.02
CA GLN A 161 -13.94 -2.15 -9.97
C GLN A 161 -14.82 -1.00 -9.51
N MET A 162 -15.13 -0.94 -8.20
CA MET A 162 -15.90 0.17 -7.63
C MET A 162 -15.10 1.47 -7.63
N ALA A 163 -13.79 1.42 -7.33
CA ALA A 163 -12.92 2.59 -7.39
C ALA A 163 -12.84 3.18 -8.81
N GLN A 164 -12.67 2.32 -9.82
CA GLN A 164 -12.70 2.72 -11.22
C GLN A 164 -14.03 3.39 -11.59
N LYS A 165 -15.13 2.74 -11.26
CA LYS A 165 -16.47 3.28 -11.52
C LYS A 165 -16.71 4.64 -10.88
N VAL A 166 -16.31 4.81 -9.60
CA VAL A 166 -16.43 6.08 -8.89
C VAL A 166 -15.55 7.15 -9.54
N MET A 167 -14.33 6.82 -9.93
CA MET A 167 -13.44 7.76 -10.63
C MET A 167 -14.06 8.27 -11.93
N GLU A 168 -14.62 7.38 -12.74
CA GLU A 168 -15.28 7.71 -14.00
C GLU A 168 -16.56 8.56 -13.79
N GLU A 169 -17.46 8.11 -12.89
CA GLU A 169 -18.74 8.78 -12.63
C GLU A 169 -18.60 10.14 -11.94
N LYS A 170 -17.59 10.28 -11.08
CA LYS A 170 -17.36 11.51 -10.29
C LYS A 170 -16.29 12.42 -10.87
N GLN A 171 -15.63 12.01 -11.95
CA GLN A 171 -14.50 12.74 -12.54
C GLN A 171 -13.41 13.02 -11.48
N ALA A 172 -13.13 12.02 -10.64
CA ALA A 172 -12.12 12.13 -9.59
C ALA A 172 -10.73 11.86 -10.17
N ASP A 173 -9.70 12.53 -9.64
CA ASP A 173 -8.31 12.30 -10.03
C ASP A 173 -7.77 10.96 -9.51
N LYS A 174 -8.24 10.55 -8.31
CA LYS A 174 -7.87 9.30 -7.66
C LYS A 174 -8.98 8.83 -6.70
N VAL A 175 -9.02 7.52 -6.46
CA VAL A 175 -9.92 6.90 -5.48
C VAL A 175 -9.13 5.93 -4.61
N ALA A 176 -9.26 6.09 -3.29
CA ALA A 176 -8.65 5.19 -2.30
C ALA A 176 -9.75 4.44 -1.52
N ILE A 177 -9.57 3.13 -1.33
CA ILE A 177 -10.48 2.27 -0.55
C ILE A 177 -9.64 1.38 0.36
N ILE A 178 -9.97 1.35 1.65
CA ILE A 178 -9.39 0.42 2.64
C ILE A 178 -10.53 -0.38 3.27
N LEU A 179 -10.42 -1.71 3.21
CA LEU A 179 -11.29 -2.62 3.97
C LEU A 179 -10.42 -3.38 4.97
N MET A 180 -10.72 -3.17 6.26
CA MET A 180 -9.92 -3.71 7.35
C MET A 180 -10.82 -4.38 8.39
N ASN A 181 -10.35 -5.48 8.97
CA ASN A 181 -10.98 -6.12 10.10
C ASN A 181 -10.69 -5.32 11.38
N PRO A 182 -11.70 -4.73 12.04
CA PRO A 182 -11.48 -3.92 13.23
C PRO A 182 -11.01 -4.70 14.44
N GLN A 183 -11.18 -6.03 14.47
CA GLN A 183 -10.82 -6.85 15.61
C GLN A 183 -9.32 -7.14 15.70
N ASN A 184 -8.66 -7.30 14.54
CA ASN A 184 -7.26 -7.72 14.48
C ASN A 184 -6.36 -6.83 13.60
N GLY A 185 -6.93 -5.92 12.80
CA GLY A 185 -6.16 -5.03 11.91
C GLY A 185 -5.78 -5.63 10.55
N GLU A 186 -6.20 -6.85 10.23
CA GLU A 186 -6.00 -7.45 8.90
C GLU A 186 -6.65 -6.59 7.82
N ILE A 187 -5.90 -6.25 6.78
CA ILE A 187 -6.41 -5.51 5.64
C ILE A 187 -6.82 -6.50 4.54
N TYR A 188 -8.11 -6.57 4.27
CA TYR A 188 -8.68 -7.46 3.25
C TYR A 188 -8.63 -6.87 1.84
N ALA A 189 -8.66 -5.54 1.73
CA ALA A 189 -8.42 -4.81 0.49
C ALA A 189 -7.83 -3.43 0.75
N MET A 190 -6.92 -3.01 -0.11
CA MET A 190 -6.43 -1.64 -0.19
C MET A 190 -6.25 -1.27 -1.66
N VAL A 191 -7.03 -0.30 -2.10
CA VAL A 191 -7.06 0.18 -3.48
C VAL A 191 -6.57 1.61 -3.55
N ASN A 192 -5.78 1.90 -4.56
CA ASN A 192 -5.31 3.24 -4.92
C ASN A 192 -5.48 3.43 -6.43
N TRP A 193 -6.70 3.64 -6.87
CA TRP A 193 -6.98 3.77 -8.29
C TRP A 193 -6.53 5.15 -8.84
N PRO A 194 -5.87 5.20 -10.02
CA PRO A 194 -5.53 4.10 -10.91
C PRO A 194 -4.36 3.25 -10.40
N GLU A 195 -4.45 1.94 -10.63
CA GLU A 195 -3.39 0.97 -10.39
C GLU A 195 -2.47 0.89 -11.63
N PHE A 196 -1.40 0.08 -11.59
CA PHE A 196 -0.47 -0.12 -12.71
C PHE A 196 -0.11 -1.60 -12.88
N ASN A 197 0.35 -1.99 -14.08
CA ASN A 197 0.75 -3.37 -14.37
C ASN A 197 2.08 -3.72 -13.66
N LEU A 198 2.02 -4.65 -12.72
CA LEU A 198 3.17 -5.13 -11.95
C LEU A 198 4.21 -5.88 -12.79
N ASN A 199 3.81 -6.44 -13.94
CA ASN A 199 4.74 -7.10 -14.85
C ASN A 199 5.53 -6.10 -15.73
N GLU A 200 5.04 -4.84 -15.83
CA GLU A 200 5.62 -3.75 -16.62
C GLU A 200 5.72 -2.45 -15.80
N PRO A 201 6.33 -2.49 -14.60
CA PRO A 201 6.22 -1.41 -13.61
C PRO A 201 6.96 -0.13 -14.02
N PHE A 202 7.81 -0.18 -15.05
CA PHE A 202 8.59 0.96 -15.56
C PHE A 202 7.98 1.58 -16.82
N GLU A 203 6.80 1.11 -17.23
CA GLU A 203 6.04 1.68 -18.34
C GLU A 203 5.04 2.70 -17.80
N LEU A 204 5.01 3.87 -18.43
CA LEU A 204 4.05 4.93 -18.09
C LEU A 204 2.66 4.56 -18.66
N PRO A 205 1.56 5.04 -18.03
CA PRO A 205 0.22 4.81 -18.53
C PRO A 205 0.04 5.31 -19.96
N GLU A 206 -0.89 4.72 -20.69
CA GLU A 206 -1.20 5.11 -22.06
C GLU A 206 -1.54 6.61 -22.16
N GLY A 207 -0.93 7.29 -23.11
CA GLY A 207 -1.11 8.73 -23.33
C GLY A 207 -0.23 9.62 -22.45
N VAL A 208 0.55 9.07 -21.52
CA VAL A 208 1.52 9.81 -20.71
C VAL A 208 2.91 9.64 -21.32
N SER A 209 3.59 10.74 -21.59
CA SER A 209 4.96 10.75 -22.13
C SER A 209 5.85 11.68 -21.31
N ALA A 210 7.10 11.30 -21.14
CA ALA A 210 8.11 12.12 -20.49
C ALA A 210 9.06 12.74 -21.52
N SER A 211 9.49 13.94 -21.29
CA SER A 211 10.45 14.66 -22.15
C SER A 211 11.91 14.44 -21.74
N SER A 212 12.16 13.90 -20.54
CA SER A 212 13.48 13.52 -20.02
C SER A 212 13.40 12.29 -19.12
N GLU A 213 14.55 11.69 -18.83
CA GLU A 213 14.63 10.55 -17.89
C GLU A 213 14.28 10.97 -16.46
N GLU A 214 14.61 12.19 -16.04
CA GLU A 214 14.26 12.73 -14.74
C GLU A 214 12.74 12.88 -14.60
N GLU A 215 12.07 13.42 -15.62
CA GLU A 215 10.61 13.53 -15.64
C GLU A 215 9.95 12.15 -15.65
N LYS A 216 10.49 11.19 -16.43
CA LYS A 216 10.01 9.81 -16.42
C LYS A 216 10.08 9.19 -15.03
N GLN A 217 11.21 9.35 -14.33
CA GLN A 217 11.38 8.82 -12.98
C GLN A 217 10.41 9.47 -11.99
N GLU A 218 10.12 10.76 -12.12
CA GLU A 218 9.14 11.44 -11.27
C GLU A 218 7.72 10.92 -11.51
N LEU A 219 7.31 10.75 -12.76
CA LEU A 219 6.02 10.17 -13.14
C LEU A 219 5.87 8.73 -12.64
N LEU A 220 6.92 7.91 -12.75
CA LEU A 220 6.95 6.55 -12.20
C LEU A 220 6.79 6.56 -10.67
N ASN A 221 7.52 7.42 -9.97
CA ASN A 221 7.39 7.56 -8.52
C ASN A 221 5.97 7.97 -8.10
N GLN A 222 5.31 8.83 -8.87
CA GLN A 222 3.92 9.21 -8.65
C GLN A 222 2.97 8.02 -8.91
N MET A 223 3.19 7.26 -9.98
CA MET A 223 2.41 6.08 -10.33
C MET A 223 2.51 4.99 -9.25
N TRP A 224 3.68 4.77 -8.68
CA TRP A 224 3.91 3.75 -7.63
C TRP A 224 3.42 4.18 -6.25
N ARG A 225 3.10 5.45 -6.06
CA ARG A 225 2.73 6.01 -4.76
C ARG A 225 1.43 5.41 -4.22
N ASN A 226 1.47 4.91 -2.99
CA ASN A 226 0.30 4.40 -2.27
C ASN A 226 -0.34 5.51 -1.43
N GLY A 227 -1.37 6.18 -1.96
CA GLY A 227 -2.03 7.29 -1.28
C GLY A 227 -2.70 6.92 0.04
N CYS A 228 -3.03 5.63 0.28
CA CYS A 228 -3.58 5.20 1.56
C CYS A 228 -2.60 5.36 2.73
N ILE A 229 -1.29 5.34 2.46
CA ILE A 229 -0.24 5.40 3.48
C ILE A 229 0.74 6.56 3.29
N ASN A 230 0.96 7.01 2.04
CA ASN A 230 1.96 8.05 1.73
C ASN A 230 1.38 9.47 1.69
N ASP A 231 0.05 9.62 1.56
CA ASP A 231 -0.63 10.91 1.46
C ASP A 231 -1.33 11.25 2.77
N THR A 232 -1.24 12.51 3.17
CA THR A 232 -1.99 13.04 4.30
C THR A 232 -3.11 13.95 3.81
N TYR A 233 -4.19 14.02 4.56
CA TYR A 233 -5.35 14.84 4.26
C TYR A 233 -6.05 15.30 5.54
N GLU A 234 -6.82 16.37 5.47
CA GLU A 234 -7.72 16.76 6.55
C GLU A 234 -8.92 15.80 6.56
N PRO A 235 -9.14 14.99 7.62
CA PRO A 235 -10.17 13.94 7.62
C PRO A 235 -11.59 14.51 7.62
N GLY A 236 -11.76 15.77 7.98
CA GLY A 236 -13.06 16.43 8.03
C GLY A 236 -14.01 15.73 9.00
N SER A 237 -15.29 15.68 8.64
CA SER A 237 -16.35 15.16 9.53
C SER A 237 -16.20 13.71 9.96
N THR A 238 -15.38 12.89 9.31
CA THR A 238 -15.09 11.53 9.79
C THR A 238 -14.33 11.54 11.13
N PHE A 239 -13.59 12.60 11.41
CA PHE A 239 -12.90 12.78 12.68
C PHE A 239 -13.84 13.04 13.88
N LYS A 240 -15.07 13.47 13.62
CA LYS A 240 -16.09 13.67 14.66
C LYS A 240 -16.36 12.42 15.49
N ILE A 241 -16.13 11.25 14.94
CA ILE A 241 -16.20 9.96 15.61
C ILE A 241 -15.25 9.94 16.82
N ILE A 242 -14.02 10.40 16.62
CA ILE A 242 -12.97 10.45 17.65
C ILE A 242 -13.31 11.50 18.70
N THR A 243 -13.70 12.70 18.28
CA THR A 243 -14.12 13.79 19.18
C THR A 243 -15.30 13.37 20.05
N SER A 244 -16.33 12.74 19.46
CA SER A 244 -17.49 12.22 20.21
C SER A 244 -17.07 11.21 21.26
N SER A 245 -16.21 10.24 20.90
CA SER A 245 -15.78 9.20 21.81
C SER A 245 -14.96 9.75 22.97
N ALA A 246 -14.06 10.70 22.72
CA ALA A 246 -13.28 11.37 23.76
C ALA A 246 -14.18 12.16 24.73
N CYS A 247 -15.15 12.91 24.19
CA CYS A 247 -16.08 13.69 25.02
C CYS A 247 -17.00 12.82 25.87
N LEU A 248 -17.47 11.69 25.35
CA LEU A 248 -18.26 10.71 26.12
C LEU A 248 -17.43 10.01 27.19
N GLU A 249 -16.22 9.57 26.87
CA GLU A 249 -15.32 8.89 27.81
C GLU A 249 -14.95 9.79 28.99
N GLU A 250 -14.75 11.09 28.74
CA GLU A 250 -14.44 12.09 29.77
C GLU A 250 -15.68 12.64 30.47
N GLY A 251 -16.90 12.23 30.05
CA GLY A 251 -18.14 12.72 30.69
C GLY A 251 -18.38 14.22 30.53
N VAL A 252 -17.81 14.84 29.47
CA VAL A 252 -18.04 16.27 29.17
C VAL A 252 -19.30 16.50 28.33
N VAL A 253 -19.92 15.44 27.87
CA VAL A 253 -21.21 15.42 27.17
C VAL A 253 -21.99 14.15 27.53
N ASP A 254 -23.30 14.28 27.68
CA ASP A 254 -24.25 13.20 27.83
C ASP A 254 -25.11 13.08 26.56
N LEU A 255 -25.74 11.92 26.35
CA LEU A 255 -26.54 11.63 25.16
C LEU A 255 -27.72 12.60 24.97
N ASP A 256 -28.31 13.05 26.09
CA ASP A 256 -29.47 13.93 26.13
C ASP A 256 -29.09 15.43 26.22
N ASP A 257 -27.79 15.75 26.25
CA ASP A 257 -27.34 17.15 26.20
C ASP A 257 -27.89 17.84 24.95
N THR A 258 -28.43 19.07 25.14
CA THR A 258 -29.06 19.83 24.06
C THR A 258 -28.19 21.00 23.62
N PHE A 259 -28.20 21.26 22.33
CA PHE A 259 -27.41 22.31 21.66
C PHE A 259 -28.29 23.11 20.71
N VAL A 260 -27.83 24.28 20.32
CA VAL A 260 -28.50 25.11 19.32
C VAL A 260 -27.54 25.44 18.19
N CYS A 261 -27.92 25.08 16.98
CA CYS A 261 -27.17 25.39 15.78
C CYS A 261 -27.87 26.46 14.92
N PRO A 262 -27.42 27.72 15.00
CA PRO A 262 -27.95 28.79 14.13
C PRO A 262 -27.29 28.83 12.74
N GLY A 263 -26.55 27.81 12.36
CA GLY A 263 -25.77 27.73 11.13
C GLY A 263 -24.31 28.20 11.26
N TYR A 264 -23.88 28.59 12.45
CA TYR A 264 -22.51 29.00 12.77
C TYR A 264 -22.27 29.02 14.29
N LYS A 265 -21.00 29.09 14.68
CA LYS A 265 -20.57 29.43 16.03
C LYS A 265 -19.49 30.52 15.95
N ILE A 266 -19.53 31.47 16.88
CA ILE A 266 -18.46 32.46 17.04
C ILE A 266 -17.49 31.90 18.10
N VAL A 267 -16.23 31.76 17.72
CA VAL A 267 -15.14 31.37 18.58
C VAL A 267 -14.12 32.52 18.54
N GLU A 268 -13.89 33.16 19.67
CA GLU A 268 -13.18 34.45 19.75
C GLU A 268 -13.77 35.48 18.77
N ASP A 269 -13.01 35.92 17.75
CA ASP A 269 -13.43 36.89 16.74
C ASP A 269 -13.83 36.20 15.42
N ARG A 270 -13.80 34.85 15.34
CA ARG A 270 -14.04 34.06 14.12
C ARG A 270 -15.45 33.50 14.07
N ARG A 271 -16.11 33.73 12.94
CA ARG A 271 -17.40 33.09 12.63
C ARG A 271 -17.18 31.81 11.83
N ILE A 272 -17.25 30.65 12.50
CA ILE A 272 -17.09 29.33 11.86
C ILE A 272 -18.46 28.78 11.48
N ARG A 273 -18.63 28.39 10.21
CA ARG A 273 -19.93 28.00 9.67
C ARG A 273 -20.22 26.51 9.83
N CYS A 274 -21.50 26.18 10.01
CA CYS A 274 -22.00 24.84 9.78
C CYS A 274 -22.14 24.57 8.28
N HIS A 275 -22.10 23.31 7.86
CA HIS A 275 -22.39 22.94 6.47
C HIS A 275 -23.84 23.26 6.10
N LYS A 276 -24.78 23.23 7.05
CA LYS A 276 -26.17 23.66 6.85
C LYS A 276 -26.29 25.15 7.13
N VAL A 277 -26.40 25.95 6.08
CA VAL A 277 -26.42 27.44 6.14
C VAL A 277 -27.48 27.98 7.08
N GLY A 278 -28.70 27.40 7.07
CA GLY A 278 -29.82 27.81 7.95
C GLY A 278 -29.71 27.29 9.39
N GLY A 279 -28.70 26.48 9.69
CA GLY A 279 -28.58 25.79 10.97
C GLY A 279 -29.51 24.59 11.12
N HIS A 280 -29.26 23.78 12.16
CA HIS A 280 -30.08 22.62 12.49
C HIS A 280 -31.19 22.96 13.51
N GLY A 281 -31.07 24.13 14.18
CA GLY A 281 -31.94 24.51 15.27
C GLY A 281 -31.51 23.88 16.60
N ALA A 282 -32.48 23.56 17.44
CA ALA A 282 -32.24 22.81 18.67
C ALA A 282 -32.09 21.31 18.33
N GLU A 283 -31.04 20.70 18.84
CA GLU A 283 -30.71 19.29 18.61
C GLU A 283 -30.03 18.69 19.84
N THR A 284 -30.23 17.41 20.09
CA THR A 284 -29.48 16.67 21.11
C THR A 284 -28.07 16.38 20.63
N PHE A 285 -27.20 15.89 21.52
CA PHE A 285 -25.85 15.43 21.12
C PHE A 285 -25.92 14.37 20.03
N VAL A 286 -26.80 13.36 20.19
CA VAL A 286 -26.96 12.29 19.20
C VAL A 286 -27.40 12.83 17.85
N GLU A 287 -28.41 13.75 17.83
CA GLU A 287 -28.84 14.40 16.60
C GLU A 287 -27.73 15.27 15.97
N GLY A 288 -26.89 15.91 16.81
CA GLY A 288 -25.71 16.66 16.35
C GLY A 288 -24.69 15.77 15.63
N VAL A 289 -24.52 14.53 16.08
CA VAL A 289 -23.69 13.53 15.39
C VAL A 289 -24.36 13.06 14.09
N GLN A 290 -25.64 12.69 14.15
CA GLN A 290 -26.45 12.27 12.99
C GLN A 290 -26.47 13.32 11.86
N ASN A 291 -26.59 14.58 12.25
CA ASN A 291 -26.59 15.73 11.34
C ASN A 291 -25.19 16.23 10.98
N SER A 292 -24.15 15.66 11.56
CA SER A 292 -22.75 16.13 11.38
C SER A 292 -22.60 17.64 11.68
N CYS A 293 -23.20 18.14 12.76
CA CYS A 293 -23.33 19.55 13.08
C CYS A 293 -22.01 20.16 13.60
N ASN A 294 -21.36 21.07 12.84
CA ASN A 294 -20.09 21.69 13.28
C ASN A 294 -20.23 22.50 14.61
N PRO A 295 -21.28 23.34 14.84
CA PRO A 295 -21.45 24.03 16.10
C PRO A 295 -21.49 23.14 17.34
N VAL A 296 -22.13 21.95 17.27
CA VAL A 296 -22.13 20.98 18.36
C VAL A 296 -20.71 20.49 18.64
N PHE A 297 -19.97 20.12 17.61
CA PHE A 297 -18.60 19.63 17.77
C PHE A 297 -17.62 20.68 18.27
N MET A 298 -17.75 21.92 17.83
CA MET A 298 -16.99 23.03 18.42
C MET A 298 -17.31 23.21 19.90
N GLU A 299 -18.58 23.10 20.30
CA GLU A 299 -19.00 23.25 21.69
C GLU A 299 -18.41 22.16 22.57
N ILE A 300 -18.61 20.88 22.22
CA ILE A 300 -18.13 19.75 23.05
C ILE A 300 -16.60 19.67 23.08
N GLY A 301 -15.92 20.00 21.97
CA GLY A 301 -14.47 20.04 21.92
C GLY A 301 -13.86 21.17 22.76
N LEU A 302 -14.49 22.34 22.78
CA LEU A 302 -14.07 23.42 23.68
C LEU A 302 -14.30 23.06 25.15
N ARG A 303 -15.36 22.29 25.49
CA ARG A 303 -15.57 21.74 26.84
C ARG A 303 -14.49 20.71 27.19
N LEU A 304 -14.05 19.89 26.22
CA LEU A 304 -12.97 18.91 26.42
C LEU A 304 -11.63 19.60 26.69
N GLY A 305 -11.33 20.67 25.95
CA GLY A 305 -10.10 21.42 26.01
C GLY A 305 -8.94 20.83 25.22
N ALA A 306 -7.97 21.68 24.86
CA ALA A 306 -6.87 21.32 23.97
C ALA A 306 -5.98 20.18 24.51
N GLU A 307 -5.67 20.21 25.81
CA GLU A 307 -4.81 19.23 26.47
C GLU A 307 -5.40 17.83 26.37
N ARG A 308 -6.65 17.63 26.79
CA ARG A 308 -7.31 16.30 26.66
C ARG A 308 -7.55 15.88 25.23
N PHE A 309 -7.87 16.82 24.35
CA PHE A 309 -8.01 16.55 22.93
C PHE A 309 -6.71 15.97 22.35
N CYS A 310 -5.56 16.57 22.66
CA CYS A 310 -4.25 16.07 22.23
C CYS A 310 -3.89 14.74 22.87
N ASP A 311 -4.24 14.51 24.15
CA ASP A 311 -4.02 13.23 24.82
C ASP A 311 -4.77 12.09 24.11
N TYR A 312 -6.04 12.29 23.72
CA TYR A 312 -6.78 11.30 22.93
C TYR A 312 -6.23 11.12 21.52
N PHE A 313 -5.81 12.22 20.89
CA PHE A 313 -5.16 12.16 19.58
C PHE A 313 -3.90 11.27 19.61
N GLU A 314 -3.08 11.41 20.67
CA GLU A 314 -1.91 10.56 20.90
C GLU A 314 -2.30 9.11 21.25
N GLN A 315 -3.25 8.92 22.17
CA GLN A 315 -3.68 7.58 22.58
C GLN A 315 -4.25 6.75 21.44
N PHE A 316 -4.99 7.37 20.51
CA PHE A 316 -5.43 6.74 19.27
C PHE A 316 -4.28 6.44 18.29
N GLY A 317 -3.06 6.93 18.57
CA GLY A 317 -1.87 6.71 17.75
C GLY A 317 -1.79 7.61 16.52
N LEU A 318 -2.54 8.71 16.52
CA LEU A 318 -2.54 9.66 15.40
C LEU A 318 -1.28 10.53 15.34
N MET A 319 -0.49 10.61 16.43
CA MET A 319 0.81 11.32 16.45
C MET A 319 1.97 10.49 15.90
N GLU A 320 1.77 9.20 15.65
CA GLU A 320 2.80 8.29 15.19
C GLU A 320 2.32 7.47 13.98
N LYS A 321 3.24 6.78 13.32
CA LYS A 321 2.91 5.84 12.26
C LYS A 321 2.11 4.67 12.82
N THR A 322 1.16 4.14 12.05
CA THR A 322 0.34 2.99 12.47
C THR A 322 1.17 1.72 12.64
N GLY A 323 2.30 1.64 11.95
CA GLY A 323 3.14 0.45 11.90
C GLY A 323 2.64 -0.57 10.87
N VAL A 324 1.81 -0.14 9.90
CA VAL A 324 1.44 -0.98 8.76
C VAL A 324 2.68 -1.56 8.10
N ASP A 325 2.60 -2.81 7.71
CA ASP A 325 3.72 -3.56 7.14
C ASP A 325 3.99 -3.22 5.65
N LEU A 326 3.93 -1.93 5.34
CA LEU A 326 4.32 -1.34 4.06
C LEU A 326 5.36 -0.23 4.29
N PRO A 327 6.29 -0.03 3.36
CA PRO A 327 7.25 1.07 3.44
C PRO A 327 6.62 2.41 3.09
N GLY A 328 7.18 3.50 3.62
CA GLY A 328 6.86 4.85 3.18
C GLY A 328 5.64 5.49 3.86
N GLU A 329 5.13 4.96 4.99
CA GLU A 329 4.04 5.57 5.73
C GLU A 329 4.40 7.01 6.13
N ALA A 330 3.52 7.97 5.78
CA ALA A 330 3.69 9.39 6.11
C ALA A 330 3.42 9.66 7.60
N GLY A 331 4.01 10.71 8.11
CA GLY A 331 3.74 11.22 9.45
C GLY A 331 2.58 12.22 9.45
N THR A 332 1.95 12.37 10.60
CA THR A 332 0.90 13.36 10.85
C THR A 332 1.46 14.78 10.80
N ILE A 333 0.68 15.71 10.27
CA ILE A 333 0.93 17.14 10.33
C ILE A 333 -0.06 17.74 11.30
N MET A 334 0.43 18.31 12.42
CA MET A 334 -0.40 18.87 13.48
C MET A 334 0.32 20.02 14.17
N HIS A 335 -0.44 20.97 14.74
CA HIS A 335 0.07 22.02 15.60
C HIS A 335 0.65 21.45 16.90
N ARG A 336 1.63 22.14 17.51
CA ARG A 336 2.05 21.79 18.87
C ARG A 336 0.97 22.25 19.85
N LEU A 337 0.87 21.57 20.99
CA LEU A 337 -0.13 21.90 22.02
C LEU A 337 -0.10 23.37 22.42
N GLU A 338 1.09 23.96 22.55
CA GLU A 338 1.32 25.35 22.87
C GLU A 338 0.82 26.36 21.84
N ASP A 339 0.63 25.92 20.60
CA ASP A 339 0.17 26.74 19.47
C ASP A 339 -1.35 26.55 19.20
N ILE A 340 -2.05 25.71 19.98
CA ILE A 340 -3.48 25.44 19.82
C ILE A 340 -4.29 26.42 20.63
N GLY A 341 -4.84 27.47 19.99
CA GLY A 341 -5.85 28.35 20.54
C GLY A 341 -7.27 27.79 20.46
N GLU A 342 -8.26 28.56 20.93
CA GLU A 342 -9.67 28.12 20.86
C GLU A 342 -10.18 27.93 19.41
N VAL A 343 -9.70 28.75 18.47
CA VAL A 343 -10.09 28.66 17.05
C VAL A 343 -9.53 27.41 16.40
N GLU A 344 -8.23 27.12 16.63
CA GLU A 344 -7.58 25.89 16.17
C GLU A 344 -8.28 24.67 16.75
N LEU A 345 -8.46 24.63 18.08
CA LEU A 345 -9.16 23.52 18.73
C LEU A 345 -10.56 23.32 18.13
N ALA A 346 -11.35 24.39 18.01
CA ALA A 346 -12.69 24.32 17.46
C ALA A 346 -12.72 23.70 16.06
N THR A 347 -11.76 24.03 15.18
CA THR A 347 -11.67 23.45 13.81
C THR A 347 -11.15 22.02 13.83
N MET A 348 -10.23 21.70 14.72
CA MET A 348 -9.70 20.33 14.88
C MET A 348 -10.78 19.33 15.32
N THR A 349 -11.78 19.76 16.09
CA THR A 349 -12.86 18.87 16.58
C THR A 349 -13.73 18.28 15.46
N PHE A 350 -13.75 18.90 14.29
CA PHE A 350 -14.43 18.36 13.11
C PHE A 350 -13.46 18.04 11.96
N GLY A 351 -12.18 17.80 12.29
CA GLY A 351 -11.18 17.21 11.39
C GLY A 351 -10.52 18.18 10.43
N GLN A 352 -10.36 19.45 10.79
CA GLN A 352 -9.59 20.44 10.03
C GLN A 352 -8.39 20.96 10.84
N ALA A 353 -7.48 21.68 10.20
CA ALA A 353 -6.26 22.24 10.78
C ALA A 353 -5.22 21.18 11.25
N PHE A 354 -5.33 19.95 10.78
CA PHE A 354 -4.30 18.90 10.89
C PHE A 354 -4.47 17.89 9.73
N GLN A 355 -3.45 17.08 9.47
CA GLN A 355 -3.51 16.07 8.43
C GLN A 355 -3.04 14.71 8.94
N VAL A 356 -3.75 13.67 8.54
CA VAL A 356 -3.47 12.25 8.85
C VAL A 356 -3.58 11.41 7.57
N THR A 357 -3.04 10.20 7.59
CA THR A 357 -3.19 9.27 6.46
C THR A 357 -4.53 8.55 6.49
N PRO A 358 -5.06 8.07 5.34
CA PRO A 358 -6.25 7.22 5.32
C PRO A 358 -6.12 5.97 6.20
N VAL A 359 -4.94 5.34 6.26
CA VAL A 359 -4.73 4.15 7.09
C VAL A 359 -4.77 4.49 8.60
N GLN A 360 -4.28 5.67 9.01
CA GLN A 360 -4.42 6.14 10.39
C GLN A 360 -5.90 6.30 10.77
N MET A 361 -6.71 6.89 9.90
CA MET A 361 -8.16 7.01 10.15
C MET A 361 -8.84 5.64 10.22
N ALA A 362 -8.53 4.72 9.31
CA ALA A 362 -9.09 3.36 9.35
C ALA A 362 -8.71 2.63 10.65
N ALA A 363 -7.45 2.71 11.09
CA ALA A 363 -6.98 2.12 12.34
C ALA A 363 -7.66 2.73 13.55
N THR A 364 -7.84 4.06 13.57
CA THR A 364 -8.45 4.79 14.68
C THR A 364 -9.92 4.44 14.84
N VAL A 365 -10.70 4.46 13.75
CA VAL A 365 -12.11 4.07 13.77
C VAL A 365 -12.25 2.60 14.18
N SER A 366 -11.42 1.70 13.64
CA SER A 366 -11.40 0.29 14.04
C SER A 366 -11.12 0.11 15.53
N SER A 367 -10.16 0.88 16.06
CA SER A 367 -9.80 0.84 17.49
C SER A 367 -10.94 1.32 18.39
N LEU A 368 -11.81 2.18 17.90
CA LEU A 368 -12.98 2.61 18.64
C LEU A 368 -14.08 1.56 18.64
N ILE A 369 -14.41 0.98 17.48
CA ILE A 369 -15.59 0.09 17.33
C ILE A 369 -15.33 -1.37 17.75
N ASN A 370 -14.10 -1.74 18.07
CA ASN A 370 -13.71 -3.10 18.50
C ASN A 370 -13.75 -3.34 20.02
N GLY A 371 -14.38 -2.45 20.77
CA GLY A 371 -14.35 -2.42 22.23
C GLY A 371 -13.27 -1.51 22.80
N GLY A 372 -12.76 -0.57 22.00
CA GLY A 372 -11.85 0.49 22.45
C GLY A 372 -10.37 0.08 22.52
N LYS A 373 -9.93 -0.95 21.79
CA LYS A 373 -8.54 -1.41 21.79
C LYS A 373 -7.83 -1.00 20.51
N ARG A 374 -6.64 -0.42 20.65
CA ARG A 374 -5.81 -0.06 19.51
C ARG A 374 -5.46 -1.27 18.66
N VAL A 375 -5.53 -1.12 17.33
CA VAL A 375 -5.14 -2.14 16.36
C VAL A 375 -3.99 -1.64 15.50
N THR A 376 -3.17 -2.57 15.02
CA THR A 376 -2.11 -2.31 14.04
C THR A 376 -2.54 -2.87 12.68
N PRO A 377 -2.74 -2.02 11.66
CA PRO A 377 -3.05 -2.48 10.31
C PRO A 377 -1.92 -3.36 9.77
N HIS A 378 -2.24 -4.46 9.10
CA HIS A 378 -1.23 -5.32 8.51
C HIS A 378 -1.79 -6.21 7.39
N PHE A 379 -0.89 -6.71 6.56
CA PHE A 379 -1.17 -7.66 5.48
C PHE A 379 -0.60 -9.05 5.78
N ALA A 380 0.58 -9.15 6.37
CA ALA A 380 1.22 -10.45 6.60
C ALA A 380 0.50 -11.26 7.67
N VAL A 381 0.16 -12.50 7.31
CA VAL A 381 -0.45 -13.49 8.21
C VAL A 381 0.57 -14.52 8.64
N SER A 382 1.29 -15.13 7.69
CA SER A 382 2.31 -16.12 7.98
C SER A 382 3.37 -16.20 6.89
N VAL A 383 4.52 -16.78 7.24
CA VAL A 383 5.56 -17.18 6.29
C VAL A 383 5.64 -18.70 6.31
N GLN A 384 5.62 -19.29 5.13
CA GLN A 384 5.73 -20.72 4.90
C GLN A 384 7.04 -21.01 4.17
N ASP A 385 7.72 -22.06 4.58
CA ASP A 385 8.90 -22.56 3.91
C ASP A 385 8.61 -22.93 2.44
N GLY A 386 9.45 -22.45 1.53
CA GLY A 386 9.21 -22.54 0.09
C GLY A 386 9.22 -23.98 -0.46
N GLU A 387 9.90 -24.91 0.21
CA GLU A 387 10.01 -26.30 -0.23
C GLU A 387 9.01 -27.20 0.47
N SER A 388 8.93 -27.13 1.80
CA SER A 388 8.09 -28.02 2.60
C SER A 388 6.66 -27.52 2.83
N GLY A 389 6.39 -26.23 2.57
CA GLY A 389 5.10 -25.58 2.87
C GLY A 389 4.80 -25.44 4.36
N ARG A 390 5.74 -25.75 5.26
CA ARG A 390 5.54 -25.62 6.70
C ARG A 390 5.57 -24.16 7.12
N THR A 391 4.67 -23.78 8.01
CA THR A 391 4.71 -22.45 8.62
C THR A 391 5.96 -22.31 9.49
N ILE A 392 6.83 -21.35 9.13
CA ILE A 392 8.06 -21.01 9.87
C ILE A 392 7.88 -19.77 10.74
N LYS A 393 6.90 -18.93 10.42
CA LYS A 393 6.56 -17.74 11.20
C LYS A 393 5.07 -17.39 11.06
N THR A 394 4.45 -16.99 12.15
CA THR A 394 3.11 -16.41 12.16
C THR A 394 3.21 -14.99 12.72
N PHE A 395 2.56 -14.04 12.06
CA PHE A 395 2.44 -12.69 12.57
C PHE A 395 1.18 -12.67 13.45
N SER A 396 1.38 -12.61 14.77
CA SER A 396 0.27 -12.56 15.72
C SER A 396 -0.19 -11.13 15.92
N ASP A 397 -1.51 -10.97 16.09
CA ASP A 397 -2.11 -9.72 16.49
C ASP A 397 -1.49 -9.24 17.80
N LYS A 398 -0.88 -8.06 17.77
CA LYS A 398 -0.54 -7.36 19.00
C LYS A 398 -1.80 -6.65 19.47
N GLN A 399 -2.49 -7.23 20.46
CA GLN A 399 -3.57 -6.49 21.13
C GLN A 399 -2.98 -5.20 21.71
N GLY A 400 -3.46 -4.07 21.20
CA GLY A 400 -3.06 -2.76 21.65
C GLY A 400 -3.65 -2.38 23.01
N LYS A 401 -3.16 -1.28 23.55
CA LYS A 401 -3.70 -0.65 24.76
C LYS A 401 -5.18 -0.28 24.53
N ARG A 402 -6.01 -0.41 25.57
CA ARG A 402 -7.37 0.13 25.57
C ARG A 402 -7.32 1.66 25.64
N ILE A 403 -8.03 2.33 24.75
CA ILE A 403 -8.07 3.79 24.61
C ILE A 403 -9.36 4.35 25.24
N VAL A 404 -10.49 3.70 24.97
CA VAL A 404 -11.79 4.03 25.53
C VAL A 404 -12.43 2.79 26.16
N SER A 405 -13.41 2.99 27.04
CA SER A 405 -14.15 1.90 27.67
C SER A 405 -14.99 1.11 26.66
N GLU A 406 -15.35 -0.13 27.01
CA GLU A 406 -16.28 -0.92 26.19
C GLU A 406 -17.67 -0.27 26.11
N GLU A 407 -18.05 0.48 27.13
CA GLU A 407 -19.31 1.20 27.19
C GLU A 407 -19.34 2.31 26.15
N THR A 408 -18.29 3.16 26.11
CA THR A 408 -18.14 4.21 25.11
C THR A 408 -18.09 3.62 23.69
N SER A 409 -17.35 2.53 23.49
CA SER A 409 -17.30 1.83 22.20
C SER A 409 -18.69 1.37 21.75
N LYS A 410 -19.47 0.71 22.61
CA LYS A 410 -20.83 0.25 22.30
C LYS A 410 -21.81 1.40 22.07
N THR A 411 -21.67 2.46 22.84
CA THR A 411 -22.47 3.68 22.66
C THR A 411 -22.21 4.30 21.31
N MET A 412 -20.94 4.45 20.95
CA MET A 412 -20.56 4.99 19.64
C MET A 412 -21.03 4.11 18.47
N GLN A 413 -20.97 2.79 18.58
CA GLN A 413 -21.54 1.89 17.55
C GLN A 413 -23.02 2.19 17.28
N LYS A 414 -23.83 2.36 18.34
CA LYS A 414 -25.26 2.70 18.21
C LYS A 414 -25.49 4.08 17.60
N ILE A 415 -24.69 5.07 18.02
CA ILE A 415 -24.78 6.42 17.46
C ILE A 415 -24.43 6.39 15.96
N LEU A 416 -23.35 5.71 15.58
CA LEU A 416 -22.93 5.59 14.18
C LEU A 416 -23.97 4.85 13.33
N GLU A 417 -24.57 3.78 13.82
CA GLU A 417 -25.69 3.11 13.15
C GLU A 417 -26.85 4.09 12.91
N SER A 418 -27.15 4.95 13.88
CA SER A 418 -28.20 5.98 13.72
C SER A 418 -27.85 7.07 12.70
N VAL A 419 -26.56 7.32 12.46
CA VAL A 419 -26.12 8.23 11.37
C VAL A 419 -26.56 7.70 10.00
N VAL A 420 -26.50 6.38 9.81
CA VAL A 420 -26.91 5.73 8.56
C VAL A 420 -28.41 5.50 8.51
N SER A 421 -29.06 5.07 9.58
CA SER A 421 -30.51 4.79 9.59
C SER A 421 -31.38 6.06 9.59
N GLU A 422 -30.96 7.12 10.27
CA GLU A 422 -31.77 8.33 10.52
C GLU A 422 -31.09 9.63 10.06
N GLY A 423 -29.75 9.66 10.03
CA GLY A 423 -28.96 10.87 9.83
C GLY A 423 -28.51 11.14 8.38
N SER A 424 -27.35 11.77 8.27
CA SER A 424 -26.75 12.20 7.00
C SER A 424 -26.19 11.02 6.17
N GLY A 425 -26.03 9.84 6.74
CA GLY A 425 -25.48 8.64 6.08
C GLY A 425 -26.49 7.75 5.36
N LYS A 426 -27.73 8.17 5.18
CA LYS A 426 -28.86 7.37 4.61
C LYS A 426 -28.55 6.67 3.29
N ASN A 427 -27.68 7.24 2.47
CA ASN A 427 -27.29 6.66 1.19
C ASN A 427 -26.47 5.35 1.33
N ALA A 428 -25.92 5.09 2.50
CA ALA A 428 -25.17 3.86 2.80
C ALA A 428 -26.06 2.76 3.39
N TYR A 429 -27.36 3.03 3.65
CA TYR A 429 -28.27 2.05 4.26
C TYR A 429 -28.46 0.84 3.35
N ILE A 430 -28.31 -0.35 3.93
CA ILE A 430 -28.57 -1.65 3.28
C ILE A 430 -29.46 -2.47 4.21
N GLU A 431 -30.62 -2.87 3.72
CA GLU A 431 -31.56 -3.70 4.49
C GLU A 431 -30.93 -5.02 4.94
N GLY A 432 -31.07 -5.35 6.22
CA GLY A 432 -30.52 -6.55 6.81
C GLY A 432 -29.07 -6.43 7.30
N TYR A 433 -28.43 -5.25 7.12
CA TYR A 433 -27.09 -4.99 7.64
C TYR A 433 -27.10 -3.83 8.64
N SER A 434 -26.33 -3.97 9.72
CA SER A 434 -26.03 -2.88 10.66
C SER A 434 -24.82 -2.10 10.11
N ILE A 435 -25.07 -0.89 9.62
CA ILE A 435 -24.04 -0.01 9.03
C ILE A 435 -24.06 1.31 9.80
N GLY A 436 -22.85 1.77 10.15
CA GLY A 436 -22.65 3.01 10.91
C GLY A 436 -21.45 3.84 10.47
#